data_9b50977c80e80118d23984fe42a4ad4b
#
_entry.id   9b50977c80e80118d23984fe42a4ad4b
#
_cell.length_a   1.000
_cell.length_b   1.000
_cell.length_c   1.000
_cell.angle_alpha   90.00
_cell.angle_beta   90.00
_cell.angle_gamma   90.00
#
_symmetry.space_group_name_H-M   'P 1'
#
loop_
_entity.id
_entity.type
_entity.pdbx_description
1 polymer ?
#
loop_
_entity_poly.entity_id
_entity_poly.type
_entity_poly.pdbx_seq_one_letter_code
_entity_poly.pdbx_strand_id
1 'polypeptide(L)'
;MGKMSSVLVFTSVFLLTSSCSAASGEIYPNNSVFYKLKSELLKGYSPDIRPVHNVSTVTNVTVKVKLGSLGDVNVREQKLSQTLFLYATWVDEFMSWDPEDYDGATDLLVRQKDIWIPDLVLGPAMTSARKLGVDSQYVRVTHKGLVNWSQDVVTVTACSVSIRYYPFDEQNCSWHLYLLASDKRHVELTFKKPDDLRSVEFSENVEWELMDYSVVYNSYVEEDLLFPALIFTYHLQRRPGFLLLTVISPTVMLSLLSALVFALPVESGEKMSLGVTMMLAFVFQLSFVTSVLPPSSLQTSILVVYLLVLCSCSATSVLLTVAVLSLHHRSDSVPLSPSAAGFVRLLHSWGRIQLSGETPQTPEALQRNFSTVSVAPDGTQQDAQQDNQLHGNGQSRSRPSGRGRINVTWPDVAVACDYVFFRLFLFIICMASIICFSLMAL
;
A
#
# COMPACT_ATOMS: atom_id res chain seq x y z
N MET A 1 -60.13 3.99 -35.60
CA MET A 1 -61.19 5.03 -35.63
C MET A 1 -60.59 6.22 -34.88
N GLY A 2 -60.41 7.36 -35.39
CA GLY A 2 -60.66 8.17 -36.55
C GLY A 2 -59.60 9.26 -36.59
N LYS A 3 -59.10 9.45 -37.75
CA LYS A 3 -59.24 10.54 -38.71
C LYS A 3 -58.99 11.95 -38.15
N MET A 4 -57.78 12.49 -38.57
CA MET A 4 -57.76 13.60 -39.59
C MET A 4 -57.99 15.01 -39.02
N SER A 5 -56.99 15.90 -39.17
CA SER A 5 -57.06 16.83 -40.36
C SER A 5 -55.73 17.64 -40.41
N SER A 6 -55.24 17.70 -41.63
CA SER A 6 -54.18 18.60 -42.11
C SER A 6 -54.72 20.03 -42.13
N VAL A 7 -53.91 20.99 -41.69
CA VAL A 7 -54.04 22.40 -42.14
C VAL A 7 -52.66 22.87 -42.58
N LEU A 8 -52.52 22.96 -43.90
CA LEU A 8 -51.43 23.66 -44.59
C LEU A 8 -51.64 25.16 -44.37
N VAL A 9 -50.70 25.81 -43.72
CA VAL A 9 -50.61 27.29 -43.81
C VAL A 9 -49.35 27.60 -44.58
N PHE A 10 -49.52 27.99 -45.83
CA PHE A 10 -48.51 28.66 -46.64
C PHE A 10 -48.27 30.05 -46.07
N THR A 11 -47.13 30.30 -45.45
CA THR A 11 -46.65 31.67 -45.22
C THR A 11 -45.43 31.88 -46.10
N SER A 12 -45.58 32.76 -47.04
CA SER A 12 -44.61 33.33 -47.95
C SER A 12 -43.48 33.96 -47.14
N VAL A 13 -42.29 33.33 -47.13
CA VAL A 13 -41.06 33.96 -46.61
C VAL A 13 -40.45 34.80 -47.69
N PHE A 14 -40.58 36.10 -47.54
CA PHE A 14 -39.86 37.12 -48.28
C PHE A 14 -38.35 36.94 -48.03
N LEU A 15 -37.62 36.51 -49.05
CA LEU A 15 -36.18 36.51 -49.10
C LEU A 15 -35.64 37.94 -49.21
N LEU A 16 -35.42 38.59 -48.11
CA LEU A 16 -34.47 39.71 -48.00
C LEU A 16 -33.08 39.18 -47.98
N THR A 17 -32.45 39.05 -49.14
CA THR A 17 -31.00 38.92 -49.28
C THR A 17 -30.37 40.23 -48.85
N SER A 18 -30.14 40.41 -47.56
CA SER A 18 -29.24 41.42 -47.06
C SER A 18 -27.83 40.91 -47.31
N SER A 19 -27.17 41.42 -48.32
CA SER A 19 -25.73 41.26 -48.54
C SER A 19 -24.97 41.87 -47.36
N CYS A 20 -24.77 41.12 -46.30
CA CYS A 20 -23.84 41.48 -45.27
C CYS A 20 -22.43 41.24 -45.84
N SER A 21 -21.87 42.29 -46.44
CA SER A 21 -20.46 42.38 -46.75
C SER A 21 -19.75 42.32 -45.42
N ALA A 22 -19.24 41.12 -45.05
CA ALA A 22 -18.36 40.95 -43.92
C ALA A 22 -17.01 41.60 -44.26
N ALA A 23 -16.95 42.89 -44.07
CA ALA A 23 -15.69 43.56 -43.84
C ALA A 23 -15.19 43.08 -42.46
N SER A 24 -14.48 41.94 -42.43
CA SER A 24 -13.65 41.53 -41.30
C SER A 24 -12.42 42.46 -41.26
N GLY A 25 -12.68 43.75 -41.08
CA GLY A 25 -11.66 44.66 -40.57
C GLY A 25 -11.56 44.40 -39.07
N GLU A 26 -10.61 43.61 -38.66
CA GLU A 26 -10.11 43.63 -37.30
C GLU A 26 -9.68 45.07 -37.00
N ILE A 27 -10.53 45.83 -36.31
CA ILE A 27 -10.19 47.16 -35.79
C ILE A 27 -9.31 46.93 -34.55
N TYR A 28 -8.09 46.48 -34.77
CA TYR A 28 -7.05 46.71 -33.80
C TYR A 28 -6.64 48.16 -33.95
N PRO A 29 -6.56 48.93 -32.85
CA PRO A 29 -6.06 50.27 -32.96
C PRO A 29 -4.62 50.18 -33.43
N ASN A 30 -4.34 50.44 -34.71
CA ASN A 30 -3.00 50.46 -35.35
C ASN A 30 -2.06 51.44 -34.70
N ASN A 31 -2.48 52.09 -33.62
CA ASN A 31 -1.72 53.07 -32.84
C ASN A 31 -1.25 52.52 -31.46
N SER A 32 -1.49 51.29 -31.10
CA SER A 32 -0.94 50.75 -29.86
C SER A 32 0.56 50.56 -30.02
N VAL A 33 1.32 51.13 -29.09
CA VAL A 33 2.78 50.99 -29.01
C VAL A 33 3.20 49.54 -29.01
N PHE A 34 2.52 48.71 -28.25
CA PHE A 34 2.75 47.24 -28.19
C PHE A 34 2.49 46.55 -29.52
N TYR A 35 1.51 46.99 -30.33
CA TYR A 35 1.28 46.44 -31.65
C TYR A 35 2.46 46.75 -32.60
N LYS A 36 2.90 48.00 -32.60
CA LYS A 36 4.09 48.43 -33.42
C LYS A 36 5.31 47.65 -33.00
N LEU A 37 5.63 47.62 -31.70
CA LEU A 37 6.78 46.89 -31.14
C LEU A 37 6.73 45.41 -31.54
N LYS A 38 5.61 44.71 -31.30
CA LYS A 38 5.45 43.30 -31.66
C LYS A 38 5.62 43.09 -33.20
N SER A 39 5.01 43.93 -34.00
CA SER A 39 5.07 43.84 -35.47
C SER A 39 6.49 44.01 -35.99
N GLU A 40 7.28 44.89 -35.36
CA GLU A 40 8.66 45.15 -35.74
C GLU A 40 9.60 44.02 -35.33
N LEU A 41 9.51 43.57 -34.11
CA LEU A 41 10.31 42.46 -33.58
C LEU A 41 10.08 41.14 -34.31
N LEU A 42 8.83 40.86 -34.71
CA LEU A 42 8.51 39.64 -35.44
C LEU A 42 8.73 39.73 -36.96
N LYS A 43 9.09 40.89 -37.47
CA LYS A 43 9.33 41.07 -38.90
C LYS A 43 10.62 40.33 -39.32
N GLY A 44 10.45 39.22 -40.06
CA GLY A 44 11.55 38.37 -40.48
C GLY A 44 12.09 37.41 -39.43
N TYR A 45 11.46 37.38 -38.25
CA TYR A 45 11.78 36.39 -37.21
C TYR A 45 11.27 35.00 -37.59
N SER A 46 12.10 33.98 -37.33
CA SER A 46 11.70 32.55 -37.51
C SER A 46 11.75 31.81 -36.17
N PRO A 47 10.63 31.29 -35.69
CA PRO A 47 10.61 30.52 -34.44
C PRO A 47 11.34 29.17 -34.54
N ASP A 48 11.65 28.70 -35.73
CA ASP A 48 12.36 27.44 -35.98
C ASP A 48 13.88 27.56 -35.88
N ILE A 49 14.40 28.81 -35.84
CA ILE A 49 15.84 29.08 -35.82
C ILE A 49 16.26 29.59 -34.45
N ARG A 50 17.33 29.03 -33.91
CA ARG A 50 17.92 29.44 -32.64
C ARG A 50 18.32 30.94 -32.69
N PRO A 51 17.87 31.75 -31.71
CA PRO A 51 17.93 33.20 -31.77
C PRO A 51 19.31 33.78 -31.37
N VAL A 52 20.34 33.57 -32.18
CA VAL A 52 21.68 34.07 -31.97
C VAL A 52 22.24 34.70 -33.23
N HIS A 53 22.97 35.81 -33.12
CA HIS A 53 23.64 36.44 -34.24
C HIS A 53 24.86 35.63 -34.72
N ASN A 54 25.59 35.04 -33.78
CA ASN A 54 26.75 34.20 -34.10
C ASN A 54 26.40 32.73 -33.87
N VAL A 55 26.51 31.90 -34.90
CA VAL A 55 26.20 30.46 -34.86
C VAL A 55 27.01 29.71 -33.80
N SER A 56 28.22 30.19 -33.46
CA SER A 56 29.09 29.60 -32.46
C SER A 56 28.71 29.99 -31.02
N THR A 57 27.77 30.91 -30.82
CA THR A 57 27.31 31.29 -29.48
C THR A 57 26.39 30.18 -28.92
N VAL A 58 26.68 29.70 -27.71
CA VAL A 58 25.85 28.74 -27.01
C VAL A 58 24.70 29.48 -26.32
N THR A 59 23.45 29.05 -26.56
CA THR A 59 22.29 29.59 -25.86
C THR A 59 22.17 28.94 -24.48
N ASN A 60 22.34 29.72 -23.42
CA ASN A 60 22.20 29.24 -22.06
C ASN A 60 20.74 29.31 -21.63
N VAL A 61 20.15 28.15 -21.35
CA VAL A 61 18.78 28.02 -20.84
C VAL A 61 18.82 27.71 -19.34
N THR A 62 18.42 28.67 -18.53
CA THR A 62 18.36 28.50 -17.07
C THR A 62 16.98 27.99 -16.68
N VAL A 63 16.97 26.82 -16.10
CA VAL A 63 15.72 26.14 -15.66
C VAL A 63 15.57 26.23 -14.14
N LYS A 64 14.36 26.54 -13.70
CA LYS A 64 13.92 26.45 -12.31
C LYS A 64 12.66 25.59 -12.27
N VAL A 65 12.60 24.63 -11.35
CA VAL A 65 11.44 23.73 -11.17
C VAL A 65 10.88 23.89 -9.78
N LYS A 66 9.56 23.93 -9.67
CA LYS A 66 8.84 23.82 -8.41
C LYS A 66 7.83 22.68 -8.49
N LEU A 67 7.63 21.98 -7.38
CA LEU A 67 6.66 20.91 -7.24
C LEU A 67 5.32 21.52 -6.78
N GLY A 68 4.28 21.36 -7.59
CA GLY A 68 2.91 21.78 -7.28
C GLY A 68 2.16 20.77 -6.44
N SER A 69 2.30 19.48 -6.79
CA SER A 69 1.75 18.37 -6.00
C SER A 69 2.53 17.10 -6.27
N LEU A 70 2.65 16.29 -5.24
CA LEU A 70 3.01 14.89 -5.35
C LEU A 70 1.70 14.11 -5.48
N GLY A 71 1.42 13.58 -6.67
CA GLY A 71 0.21 12.80 -6.93
C GLY A 71 0.35 11.35 -6.47
N ASP A 72 -0.23 10.42 -7.23
CA ASP A 72 -0.19 8.99 -6.91
C ASP A 72 1.20 8.39 -7.18
N VAL A 73 1.75 7.68 -6.19
CA VAL A 73 2.90 6.80 -6.35
C VAL A 73 2.39 5.37 -6.48
N ASN A 74 2.12 4.96 -7.70
CA ASN A 74 1.61 3.63 -7.97
C ASN A 74 2.74 2.59 -7.89
N VAL A 75 2.83 1.95 -6.74
CA VAL A 75 3.87 0.94 -6.44
C VAL A 75 3.76 -0.24 -7.41
N ARG A 76 2.55 -0.69 -7.73
CA ARG A 76 2.31 -1.84 -8.61
C ARG A 76 2.73 -1.57 -10.06
N GLU A 77 2.40 -0.39 -10.57
CA GLU A 77 2.73 0.02 -11.94
C GLU A 77 4.08 0.73 -12.05
N GLN A 78 4.75 0.96 -10.91
CA GLN A 78 6.04 1.64 -10.82
C GLN A 78 6.02 3.03 -11.47
N LYS A 79 5.01 3.83 -11.11
CA LYS A 79 4.74 5.16 -11.67
C LYS A 79 4.64 6.20 -10.57
N LEU A 80 5.17 7.39 -10.87
CA LEU A 80 5.00 8.60 -10.07
C LEU A 80 4.22 9.62 -10.89
N SER A 81 3.05 10.03 -10.39
CA SER A 81 2.29 11.17 -10.91
C SER A 81 2.66 12.43 -10.14
N GLN A 82 2.87 13.54 -10.85
CA GLN A 82 3.26 14.81 -10.23
C GLN A 82 2.82 16.01 -11.06
N THR A 83 2.60 17.14 -10.39
CA THR A 83 2.40 18.44 -11.02
C THR A 83 3.64 19.29 -10.81
N LEU A 84 4.19 19.78 -11.90
CA LEU A 84 5.42 20.60 -11.91
C LEU A 84 5.14 21.98 -12.46
N PHE A 85 5.72 22.99 -11.85
CA PHE A 85 5.84 24.34 -12.39
C PHE A 85 7.27 24.53 -12.92
N LEU A 86 7.38 24.56 -14.23
CA LEU A 86 8.66 24.74 -14.94
C LEU A 86 8.82 26.21 -15.33
N TYR A 87 9.95 26.77 -15.03
CA TYR A 87 10.36 28.11 -15.47
C TYR A 87 11.66 27.97 -16.23
N ALA A 88 11.67 28.47 -17.47
CA ALA A 88 12.90 28.54 -18.25
C ALA A 88 13.16 29.97 -18.68
N THR A 89 14.42 30.40 -18.65
CA THR A 89 14.83 31.71 -19.05
C THR A 89 16.07 31.61 -19.97
N TRP A 90 16.05 32.33 -21.06
CA TRP A 90 17.16 32.45 -22.00
C TRP A 90 17.18 33.85 -22.63
N VAL A 91 18.25 34.18 -23.32
CA VAL A 91 18.35 35.41 -24.08
C VAL A 91 18.06 35.13 -25.55
N ASP A 92 17.17 35.89 -26.13
CA ASP A 92 16.85 35.94 -27.54
C ASP A 92 17.46 37.25 -28.10
N GLU A 93 18.51 37.12 -28.89
CA GLU A 93 19.30 38.28 -29.39
C GLU A 93 18.51 39.14 -30.39
N PHE A 94 17.44 38.59 -30.99
CA PHE A 94 16.60 39.32 -31.96
C PHE A 94 15.41 40.02 -31.31
N MET A 95 15.12 39.77 -30.04
CA MET A 95 13.96 40.29 -29.31
C MET A 95 14.37 41.39 -28.32
N SER A 96 15.30 42.30 -28.74
CA SER A 96 15.72 43.42 -27.91
C SER A 96 15.27 44.75 -28.51
N TRP A 97 14.95 45.74 -27.68
CA TRP A 97 14.53 47.08 -28.07
C TRP A 97 14.92 48.13 -27.05
N ASP A 98 14.96 49.41 -27.45
CA ASP A 98 15.10 50.51 -26.52
C ASP A 98 13.70 50.95 -26.01
N PRO A 99 13.47 50.97 -24.71
CA PRO A 99 12.18 51.41 -24.12
C PRO A 99 11.82 52.86 -24.48
N GLU A 100 12.84 53.75 -24.70
CA GLU A 100 12.59 55.13 -25.04
C GLU A 100 11.88 55.31 -26.39
N ASP A 101 12.10 54.39 -27.35
CA ASP A 101 11.44 54.38 -28.66
C ASP A 101 9.95 53.88 -28.60
N TYR A 102 9.57 53.29 -27.44
CA TYR A 102 8.27 52.64 -27.28
C TYR A 102 7.57 53.05 -25.97
N ASP A 103 7.50 54.34 -25.69
CA ASP A 103 6.77 54.94 -24.53
C ASP A 103 7.18 54.32 -23.19
N GLY A 104 8.41 53.87 -23.03
CA GLY A 104 8.90 53.25 -21.79
C GLY A 104 8.52 51.77 -21.62
N ALA A 105 8.09 51.07 -22.67
CA ALA A 105 7.73 49.65 -22.60
C ALA A 105 8.97 48.80 -22.28
N THR A 106 9.00 48.20 -21.09
CA THR A 106 10.11 47.36 -20.57
C THR A 106 9.91 45.86 -20.81
N ASP A 107 8.68 45.40 -21.08
CA ASP A 107 8.36 44.01 -21.36
C ASP A 107 7.21 43.90 -22.35
N LEU A 108 7.17 42.77 -23.06
CA LEU A 108 6.19 42.41 -24.06
C LEU A 108 5.70 40.97 -23.86
N LEU A 109 4.41 40.72 -24.01
CA LEU A 109 3.83 39.38 -24.06
C LEU A 109 3.67 38.93 -25.53
N VAL A 110 4.34 37.80 -25.86
CA VAL A 110 4.32 37.21 -27.21
C VAL A 110 3.77 35.79 -27.09
N ARG A 111 3.06 35.30 -28.11
CA ARG A 111 2.64 33.91 -28.13
C ARG A 111 3.84 32.97 -28.28
N GLN A 112 3.83 31.88 -27.55
CA GLN A 112 4.90 30.87 -27.59
C GLN A 112 5.21 30.40 -29.02
N LYS A 113 4.23 30.20 -29.86
CA LYS A 113 4.39 29.78 -31.26
C LYS A 113 5.09 30.79 -32.17
N ASP A 114 5.08 32.06 -31.76
CA ASP A 114 5.64 33.16 -32.58
C ASP A 114 7.14 33.35 -32.33
N ILE A 115 7.74 32.70 -31.31
CA ILE A 115 9.16 32.81 -30.96
C ILE A 115 9.80 31.43 -30.78
N TRP A 116 11.12 31.40 -30.83
CA TRP A 116 11.91 30.19 -30.57
C TRP A 116 11.76 29.77 -29.10
N ILE A 117 11.54 28.47 -28.87
CA ILE A 117 11.45 27.82 -27.55
C ILE A 117 12.42 26.63 -27.56
N PRO A 118 13.24 26.44 -26.50
CA PRO A 118 14.08 25.26 -26.39
C PRO A 118 13.25 23.98 -26.38
N ASP A 119 13.76 22.92 -27.01
CA ASP A 119 13.12 21.61 -27.17
C ASP A 119 13.20 20.74 -25.91
N LEU A 120 12.77 21.30 -24.79
CA LEU A 120 12.76 20.64 -23.49
C LEU A 120 11.75 19.49 -23.44
N VAL A 121 12.20 18.34 -22.93
CA VAL A 121 11.43 17.10 -22.82
C VAL A 121 11.57 16.51 -21.42
N LEU A 122 10.48 15.95 -20.90
CA LEU A 122 10.46 15.18 -19.65
C LEU A 122 10.63 13.68 -19.95
N GLY A 123 11.48 13.01 -19.19
CA GLY A 123 11.69 11.56 -19.30
C GLY A 123 12.09 10.89 -17.98
N PRO A 124 11.98 9.59 -17.88
CA PRO A 124 11.16 8.70 -18.72
C PRO A 124 9.67 8.94 -18.48
N ALA A 125 9.00 9.60 -19.45
CA ALA A 125 7.56 9.85 -19.35
C ALA A 125 6.78 8.63 -19.82
N MET A 126 5.77 8.26 -19.05
CA MET A 126 4.83 7.18 -19.39
C MET A 126 3.57 7.69 -20.11
N THR A 127 3.50 8.99 -20.34
CA THR A 127 2.46 9.67 -21.11
C THR A 127 2.98 10.07 -22.48
N SER A 128 2.08 10.22 -23.45
CA SER A 128 2.41 10.64 -24.83
C SER A 128 2.89 12.08 -24.94
N ALA A 129 2.61 12.92 -23.95
CA ALA A 129 3.01 14.33 -23.93
C ALA A 129 4.44 14.48 -23.41
N ARG A 130 5.43 14.26 -24.29
CA ARG A 130 6.85 14.48 -23.94
C ARG A 130 7.28 15.94 -24.12
N LYS A 131 6.78 16.60 -25.19
CA LYS A 131 7.12 18.00 -25.50
C LYS A 131 6.38 18.94 -24.55
N LEU A 132 7.11 19.88 -24.00
CA LEU A 132 6.59 20.93 -23.13
C LEU A 132 6.10 22.11 -23.96
N GLY A 133 5.07 22.79 -23.45
CA GLY A 133 4.52 24.00 -24.04
C GLY A 133 3.21 23.79 -24.81
N VAL A 134 2.41 24.87 -24.82
CA VAL A 134 1.14 24.95 -25.52
C VAL A 134 1.18 26.18 -26.45
N ASP A 135 0.89 26.00 -27.72
CA ASP A 135 1.02 27.06 -28.76
C ASP A 135 0.24 28.34 -28.44
N SER A 136 -0.86 28.27 -27.71
CA SER A 136 -1.68 29.40 -27.30
C SER A 136 -1.15 30.19 -26.11
N GLN A 137 -0.13 29.68 -25.43
CA GLN A 137 0.43 30.30 -24.22
C GLN A 137 1.27 31.54 -24.54
N TYR A 138 1.29 32.50 -23.60
CA TYR A 138 2.09 33.68 -23.72
C TYR A 138 3.41 33.54 -22.96
N VAL A 139 4.44 34.14 -23.54
CA VAL A 139 5.80 34.23 -22.99
C VAL A 139 6.12 35.71 -22.80
N ARG A 140 6.78 36.05 -21.69
CA ARG A 140 7.19 37.40 -21.38
C ARG A 140 8.61 37.63 -21.89
N VAL A 141 8.79 38.62 -22.70
CA VAL A 141 10.10 39.07 -23.20
C VAL A 141 10.40 40.44 -22.62
N THR A 142 11.58 40.63 -22.06
CA THR A 142 12.05 41.95 -21.58
C THR A 142 12.77 42.71 -22.67
N HIS A 143 12.88 44.02 -22.54
CA HIS A 143 13.57 44.90 -23.51
C HIS A 143 15.06 44.53 -23.80
N LYS A 144 15.68 43.73 -22.89
CA LYS A 144 17.04 43.18 -23.07
C LYS A 144 17.06 41.82 -23.80
N GLY A 145 15.95 41.39 -24.36
CA GLY A 145 15.85 40.07 -24.99
C GLY A 145 15.75 38.90 -24.02
N LEU A 146 15.62 39.13 -22.70
CA LEU A 146 15.46 38.03 -21.77
C LEU A 146 14.02 37.47 -21.86
N VAL A 147 13.92 36.24 -22.29
CA VAL A 147 12.66 35.49 -22.42
C VAL A 147 12.40 34.74 -21.11
N ASN A 148 11.20 34.92 -20.55
CA ASN A 148 10.72 34.20 -19.37
C ASN A 148 9.54 33.33 -19.78
N TRP A 149 9.77 32.03 -19.81
CA TRP A 149 8.77 31.01 -20.11
C TRP A 149 8.38 30.25 -18.87
N SER A 150 7.10 30.05 -18.65
CA SER A 150 6.58 29.27 -17.53
C SER A 150 5.57 28.26 -18.05
N GLN A 151 5.60 27.05 -17.50
CA GLN A 151 4.73 25.95 -17.90
C GLN A 151 4.31 25.12 -16.71
N ASP A 152 3.01 24.89 -16.60
CA ASP A 152 2.44 23.96 -15.66
C ASP A 152 2.27 22.61 -16.35
N VAL A 153 2.83 21.55 -15.74
CA VAL A 153 2.86 20.22 -16.33
C VAL A 153 2.39 19.18 -15.34
N VAL A 154 1.36 18.45 -15.73
CA VAL A 154 0.99 17.19 -15.05
C VAL A 154 1.68 16.06 -15.80
N THR A 155 2.53 15.32 -15.12
CA THR A 155 3.32 14.25 -15.74
C THR A 155 3.29 12.97 -14.91
N VAL A 156 3.42 11.85 -15.63
CA VAL A 156 3.59 10.52 -15.03
C VAL A 156 4.92 9.98 -15.49
N THR A 157 5.82 9.75 -14.55
CA THR A 157 7.16 9.24 -14.81
C THR A 157 7.34 7.84 -14.24
N ALA A 158 8.25 7.05 -14.80
CA ALA A 158 8.62 5.78 -14.23
C ALA A 158 9.35 5.99 -12.90
N CYS A 159 9.04 5.15 -11.91
CA CYS A 159 9.74 5.11 -10.64
C CYS A 159 9.97 3.65 -10.23
N SER A 160 11.21 3.21 -10.22
CA SER A 160 11.58 1.87 -9.76
C SER A 160 11.39 1.78 -8.26
N VAL A 161 10.48 0.91 -7.81
CA VAL A 161 10.05 0.83 -6.41
C VAL A 161 10.73 -0.36 -5.72
N SER A 162 11.26 -0.13 -4.51
CA SER A 162 11.76 -1.16 -3.61
C SER A 162 10.67 -1.58 -2.62
N ILE A 163 10.23 -2.84 -2.69
CA ILE A 163 9.11 -3.35 -1.87
C ILE A 163 9.56 -4.13 -0.63
N ARG A 164 10.86 -4.21 -0.37
CA ARG A 164 11.43 -5.08 0.66
C ARG A 164 10.84 -4.82 2.05
N TYR A 165 10.79 -3.54 2.45
CA TYR A 165 10.38 -3.10 3.78
C TYR A 165 8.92 -2.62 3.84
N TYR A 166 8.12 -2.90 2.81
CA TYR A 166 6.72 -2.53 2.80
C TYR A 166 6.00 -3.01 4.08
N PRO A 167 5.22 -2.15 4.81
CA PRO A 167 4.80 -0.78 4.47
C PRO A 167 5.67 0.36 5.05
N PHE A 168 6.89 0.11 5.49
CA PHE A 168 7.85 1.11 6.02
C PHE A 168 8.92 1.45 4.98
N ASP A 169 8.53 1.44 3.71
CA ASP A 169 9.43 1.60 2.58
C ASP A 169 9.71 3.06 2.26
N GLU A 170 10.95 3.31 1.81
CA GLU A 170 11.41 4.56 1.23
C GLU A 170 11.68 4.35 -0.25
N GLN A 171 11.35 5.35 -1.06
CA GLN A 171 11.48 5.28 -2.50
C GLN A 171 12.31 6.43 -3.06
N ASN A 172 13.15 6.12 -4.04
CA ASN A 172 13.94 7.10 -4.79
C ASN A 172 13.42 7.15 -6.22
N CYS A 173 12.60 8.17 -6.52
CA CYS A 173 12.03 8.37 -7.84
C CYS A 173 12.82 9.43 -8.60
N SER A 174 13.37 9.07 -9.75
CA SER A 174 14.12 9.99 -10.59
C SER A 174 13.40 10.25 -11.91
N TRP A 175 13.42 11.53 -12.33
CA TRP A 175 12.95 11.95 -13.63
C TRP A 175 13.94 12.95 -14.25
N HIS A 176 13.94 13.07 -15.57
CA HIS A 176 14.92 13.84 -16.29
C HIS A 176 14.25 14.96 -17.08
N LEU A 177 14.88 16.11 -17.10
CA LEU A 177 14.58 17.18 -18.04
C LEU A 177 15.78 17.32 -18.97
N TYR A 178 15.59 17.15 -20.27
CA TYR A 178 16.66 17.13 -21.24
C TYR A 178 16.23 17.76 -22.57
N LEU A 179 17.21 18.10 -23.42
CA LEU A 179 16.99 18.55 -24.78
C LEU A 179 16.95 17.35 -25.73
N LEU A 180 15.98 17.34 -26.64
CA LEU A 180 15.79 16.21 -27.57
C LEU A 180 16.63 16.35 -28.85
N ALA A 181 16.68 17.55 -29.43
CA ALA A 181 17.33 17.79 -30.71
C ALA A 181 18.59 18.67 -30.59
N SER A 182 18.67 19.48 -29.53
CA SER A 182 19.75 20.45 -29.37
C SER A 182 20.89 19.87 -28.51
N ASP A 183 22.06 19.70 -29.09
CA ASP A 183 23.25 19.28 -28.36
C ASP A 183 23.92 20.43 -27.57
N LYS A 184 24.88 20.08 -26.72
CA LYS A 184 25.60 20.98 -25.83
C LYS A 184 26.40 22.09 -26.60
N ARG A 185 26.71 21.90 -27.87
CA ARG A 185 27.40 22.94 -28.69
C ARG A 185 26.47 24.08 -29.06
N HIS A 186 25.15 23.83 -29.03
CA HIS A 186 24.14 24.80 -29.41
C HIS A 186 23.38 25.36 -28.21
N VAL A 187 22.97 24.48 -27.29
CA VAL A 187 22.18 24.85 -26.11
C VAL A 187 22.76 24.19 -24.86
N GLU A 188 22.94 24.96 -23.81
CA GLU A 188 23.39 24.49 -22.50
C GLU A 188 22.26 24.65 -21.48
N LEU A 189 22.06 23.65 -20.62
CA LEU A 189 21.09 23.70 -19.51
C LEU A 189 21.79 24.09 -18.21
N THR A 190 21.22 25.04 -17.52
CA THR A 190 21.67 25.45 -16.19
C THR A 190 20.50 25.32 -15.21
N PHE A 191 20.71 24.75 -14.04
CA PHE A 191 19.68 24.66 -13.01
C PHE A 191 19.84 25.77 -11.98
N LYS A 192 18.76 26.54 -11.79
CA LYS A 192 18.65 27.49 -10.68
C LYS A 192 17.85 26.87 -9.56
N LYS A 193 18.53 26.51 -8.45
CA LYS A 193 17.87 25.94 -7.28
C LYS A 193 16.83 26.93 -6.75
N PRO A 194 15.56 26.54 -6.57
CA PRO A 194 14.57 27.37 -5.88
C PRO A 194 14.90 27.43 -4.38
N ASP A 195 14.46 28.49 -3.70
CA ASP A 195 14.59 28.61 -2.23
C ASP A 195 13.81 27.49 -1.53
N ASP A 196 12.64 27.15 -2.07
CA ASP A 196 11.85 25.98 -1.71
C ASP A 196 11.41 25.26 -3.01
N LEU A 197 11.55 23.93 -3.04
CA LEU A 197 11.06 23.12 -4.16
C LEU A 197 9.54 23.15 -4.23
N ARG A 198 8.87 23.18 -3.06
CA ARG A 198 7.43 23.23 -2.98
C ARG A 198 6.94 24.58 -3.49
N SER A 199 5.87 24.57 -4.28
CA SER A 199 5.19 25.81 -4.68
C SER A 199 4.42 26.38 -3.50
N VAL A 200 3.97 27.63 -3.62
CA VAL A 200 3.09 28.27 -2.61
C VAL A 200 1.78 27.49 -2.45
N GLU A 201 1.32 26.85 -3.52
CA GLU A 201 0.08 26.03 -3.56
C GLU A 201 0.38 24.53 -3.48
N PHE A 202 1.47 24.14 -2.82
CA PHE A 202 1.84 22.72 -2.73
C PHE A 202 0.77 21.91 -2.01
N SER A 203 0.27 20.87 -2.70
CA SER A 203 -0.65 19.88 -2.12
C SER A 203 0.14 18.67 -1.62
N GLU A 204 0.04 18.41 -0.31
CA GLU A 204 0.66 17.25 0.32
C GLU A 204 0.00 15.95 -0.13
N ASN A 205 0.81 14.89 -0.27
CA ASN A 205 0.30 13.54 -0.49
C ASN A 205 -0.06 12.89 0.87
N VAL A 206 -1.19 12.20 0.92
CA VAL A 206 -1.68 11.56 2.16
C VAL A 206 -0.93 10.27 2.51
N GLU A 207 -0.36 9.60 1.51
CA GLU A 207 0.35 8.33 1.65
C GLU A 207 1.86 8.48 1.68
N TRP A 208 2.39 9.51 0.98
CA TRP A 208 3.83 9.72 0.81
C TRP A 208 4.28 11.08 1.29
N GLU A 209 5.42 11.13 1.94
CA GLU A 209 6.09 12.34 2.39
C GLU A 209 7.35 12.56 1.58
N LEU A 210 7.53 13.79 1.05
CA LEU A 210 8.77 14.19 0.40
C LEU A 210 9.78 14.61 1.48
N MET A 211 10.77 13.77 1.71
CA MET A 211 11.83 14.01 2.70
C MET A 211 12.88 14.96 2.17
N ASP A 212 13.39 14.69 0.98
CA ASP A 212 14.46 15.48 0.34
C ASP A 212 14.37 15.35 -1.18
N TYR A 213 15.11 16.23 -1.88
CA TYR A 213 15.30 16.14 -3.31
C TYR A 213 16.73 16.50 -3.69
N SER A 214 17.21 15.90 -4.75
CA SER A 214 18.49 16.24 -5.36
C SER A 214 18.33 16.53 -6.85
N VAL A 215 19.18 17.42 -7.37
CA VAL A 215 19.26 17.72 -8.79
C VAL A 215 20.70 17.58 -9.22
N VAL A 216 20.92 16.75 -10.22
CA VAL A 216 22.23 16.48 -10.78
C VAL A 216 22.24 16.89 -12.24
N TYR A 217 23.20 17.73 -12.62
CA TYR A 217 23.47 17.96 -14.04
C TYR A 217 24.19 16.75 -14.62
N ASN A 218 23.72 16.28 -15.74
CA ASN A 218 24.30 15.15 -16.49
C ASN A 218 24.29 15.47 -17.99
N SER A 219 24.98 14.67 -18.77
CA SER A 219 24.90 14.69 -20.24
C SER A 219 24.87 13.24 -20.72
N TYR A 220 24.01 12.93 -21.66
CA TYR A 220 24.03 11.62 -22.31
C TYR A 220 24.67 11.77 -23.70
N VAL A 221 25.30 10.69 -24.15
CA VAL A 221 25.96 10.61 -25.43
C VAL A 221 25.08 9.84 -26.41
N GLU A 222 24.74 10.43 -27.53
CA GLU A 222 24.04 9.78 -28.62
C GLU A 222 24.75 10.20 -29.94
N GLU A 223 25.17 9.23 -30.75
CA GLU A 223 25.88 9.45 -32.02
C GLU A 223 27.07 10.42 -31.91
N ASP A 224 27.90 10.31 -30.88
CA ASP A 224 29.03 11.18 -30.56
C ASP A 224 28.67 12.64 -30.21
N LEU A 225 27.39 12.94 -30.00
CA LEU A 225 26.89 14.23 -29.53
C LEU A 225 26.56 14.18 -28.05
N LEU A 226 26.82 15.30 -27.35
CA LEU A 226 26.50 15.46 -25.92
C LEU A 226 25.21 16.24 -25.75
N PHE A 227 24.20 15.62 -25.16
CA PHE A 227 22.91 16.25 -24.85
C PHE A 227 22.84 16.58 -23.37
N PRO A 228 22.64 17.85 -22.99
CA PRO A 228 22.53 18.22 -21.59
C PRO A 228 21.22 17.74 -20.97
N ALA A 229 21.30 17.26 -19.72
CA ALA A 229 20.17 16.79 -18.96
C ALA A 229 20.27 17.19 -17.49
N LEU A 230 19.11 17.43 -16.86
CA LEU A 230 18.96 17.64 -15.44
C LEU A 230 18.21 16.44 -14.87
N ILE A 231 18.80 15.73 -13.93
CA ILE A 231 18.20 14.57 -13.24
C ILE A 231 17.71 15.04 -11.89
N PHE A 232 16.41 14.94 -11.68
CA PHE A 232 15.73 15.22 -10.42
C PHE A 232 15.46 13.91 -9.71
N THR A 233 15.87 13.77 -8.46
CA THR A 233 15.58 12.59 -7.64
C THR A 233 14.86 13.02 -6.37
N TYR A 234 13.70 12.44 -6.11
CA TYR A 234 12.92 12.63 -4.91
C TYR A 234 13.13 11.45 -3.94
N HIS A 235 13.37 11.76 -2.68
CA HIS A 235 13.39 10.83 -1.59
C HIS A 235 12.02 10.86 -0.91
N LEU A 236 11.26 9.79 -1.09
CA LEU A 236 9.88 9.66 -0.61
C LEU A 236 9.81 8.61 0.49
N GLN A 237 9.18 8.95 1.60
CA GLN A 237 8.91 8.04 2.71
C GLN A 237 7.41 7.77 2.81
N ARG A 238 7.01 6.49 2.95
CA ARG A 238 5.61 6.13 3.12
C ARG A 238 5.12 6.44 4.52
N ARG A 239 3.87 6.95 4.62
CA ARG A 239 3.13 7.15 5.88
C ARG A 239 2.37 5.86 6.20
N PRO A 240 2.88 4.99 7.08
CA PRO A 240 2.38 3.61 7.22
C PRO A 240 1.07 3.50 8.01
N GLY A 241 0.57 4.58 8.64
CA GLY A 241 -0.53 4.54 9.61
C GLY A 241 -1.78 3.81 9.14
N PHE A 242 -2.25 4.10 7.93
CA PHE A 242 -3.41 3.43 7.35
C PHE A 242 -3.17 1.92 7.13
N LEU A 243 -2.00 1.57 6.62
CA LEU A 243 -1.64 0.17 6.35
C LEU A 243 -1.42 -0.65 7.63
N LEU A 244 -0.93 -0.01 8.70
CA LEU A 244 -0.84 -0.63 10.02
C LEU A 244 -2.21 -1.05 10.53
N LEU A 245 -3.23 -0.20 10.37
CA LEU A 245 -4.58 -0.50 10.82
C LEU A 245 -5.30 -1.49 9.90
N THR A 246 -5.11 -1.41 8.59
CA THR A 246 -5.89 -2.21 7.63
C THR A 246 -5.25 -3.54 7.26
N VAL A 247 -3.94 -3.66 7.34
CA VAL A 247 -3.19 -4.88 6.96
C VAL A 247 -2.55 -5.55 8.16
N ILE A 248 -1.74 -4.82 8.91
CA ILE A 248 -0.92 -5.42 9.99
C ILE A 248 -1.80 -5.83 11.17
N SER A 249 -2.72 -4.98 11.63
CA SER A 249 -3.59 -5.27 12.77
C SER A 249 -4.44 -6.53 12.55
N PRO A 250 -5.18 -6.72 11.43
CA PRO A 250 -5.90 -7.96 11.17
C PRO A 250 -4.98 -9.18 11.07
N THR A 251 -3.80 -9.04 10.48
CA THR A 251 -2.84 -10.14 10.37
C THR A 251 -2.38 -10.64 11.75
N VAL A 252 -2.06 -9.72 12.65
CA VAL A 252 -1.69 -10.07 14.04
C VAL A 252 -2.86 -10.72 14.77
N MET A 253 -4.07 -10.18 14.66
CA MET A 253 -5.26 -10.78 15.27
C MET A 253 -5.53 -12.18 14.74
N LEU A 254 -5.51 -12.40 13.43
CA LEU A 254 -5.70 -13.72 12.82
C LEU A 254 -4.61 -14.70 13.27
N SER A 255 -3.35 -14.27 13.40
CA SER A 255 -2.26 -15.13 13.83
C SER A 255 -2.46 -15.63 15.25
N LEU A 256 -2.91 -14.78 16.16
CA LEU A 256 -3.25 -15.19 17.54
C LEU A 256 -4.46 -16.13 17.58
N LEU A 257 -5.51 -15.83 16.81
CA LEU A 257 -6.69 -16.68 16.72
C LEU A 257 -6.38 -18.06 16.14
N SER A 258 -5.42 -18.17 15.20
CA SER A 258 -5.04 -19.44 14.61
C SER A 258 -4.46 -20.43 15.63
N ALA A 259 -3.79 -19.95 16.68
CA ALA A 259 -3.27 -20.79 17.75
C ALA A 259 -4.42 -21.36 18.61
N LEU A 260 -5.55 -20.64 18.75
CA LEU A 260 -6.70 -21.07 19.57
C LEU A 260 -7.39 -22.33 19.03
N VAL A 261 -7.13 -22.75 17.79
CA VAL A 261 -7.62 -24.01 17.22
C VAL A 261 -7.28 -25.19 18.14
N PHE A 262 -6.09 -25.20 18.73
CA PHE A 262 -5.66 -26.26 19.64
C PHE A 262 -6.20 -26.11 21.09
N ALA A 263 -6.69 -24.92 21.44
CA ALA A 263 -7.33 -24.70 22.74
C ALA A 263 -8.80 -25.17 22.79
N LEU A 264 -9.42 -25.39 21.63
CA LEU A 264 -10.79 -25.92 21.56
C LEU A 264 -10.82 -27.41 21.90
N PRO A 265 -11.80 -27.87 22.74
CA PRO A 265 -11.96 -29.29 23.02
C PRO A 265 -12.42 -30.02 21.76
N VAL A 266 -11.96 -31.25 21.59
CA VAL A 266 -12.29 -32.11 20.43
C VAL A 266 -13.81 -32.37 20.35
N GLU A 267 -14.48 -32.47 21.50
CA GLU A 267 -15.92 -32.74 21.63
C GLU A 267 -16.81 -31.62 21.06
N SER A 268 -16.29 -30.41 20.88
CA SER A 268 -17.05 -29.26 20.33
C SER A 268 -17.47 -29.44 18.86
N GLY A 269 -16.81 -30.30 18.10
CA GLY A 269 -17.03 -30.48 16.66
C GLY A 269 -16.58 -29.33 15.77
N GLU A 270 -16.32 -28.14 16.35
CA GLU A 270 -16.01 -26.88 15.61
C GLU A 270 -14.53 -26.68 15.31
N LYS A 271 -13.67 -27.54 15.82
CA LYS A 271 -12.21 -27.40 15.71
C LYS A 271 -11.71 -27.40 14.27
N MET A 272 -12.24 -28.27 13.42
CA MET A 272 -11.93 -28.34 12.00
C MET A 272 -12.44 -27.12 11.24
N SER A 273 -13.68 -26.71 11.53
CA SER A 273 -14.30 -25.52 10.92
C SER A 273 -13.47 -24.27 11.17
N LEU A 274 -13.05 -24.04 12.43
CA LEU A 274 -12.19 -22.91 12.78
C LEU A 274 -10.84 -22.97 12.07
N GLY A 275 -10.18 -24.13 12.04
CA GLY A 275 -8.87 -24.29 11.39
C GLY A 275 -8.91 -23.95 9.91
N VAL A 276 -9.90 -24.49 9.17
CA VAL A 276 -10.08 -24.22 7.74
C VAL A 276 -10.41 -22.75 7.48
N THR A 277 -11.27 -22.15 8.33
CA THR A 277 -11.64 -20.73 8.22
C THR A 277 -10.41 -19.82 8.41
N MET A 278 -9.55 -20.11 9.39
CA MET A 278 -8.30 -19.34 9.59
C MET A 278 -7.36 -19.48 8.41
N MET A 279 -7.20 -20.69 7.85
CA MET A 279 -6.40 -20.90 6.64
C MET A 279 -6.92 -20.07 5.47
N LEU A 280 -8.24 -20.07 5.25
CA LEU A 280 -8.88 -19.30 4.19
C LEU A 280 -8.67 -17.78 4.40
N ALA A 281 -8.79 -17.29 5.63
CA ALA A 281 -8.55 -15.88 5.96
C ALA A 281 -7.11 -15.46 5.64
N PHE A 282 -6.09 -16.29 5.94
CA PHE A 282 -4.71 -16.00 5.55
C PHE A 282 -4.48 -16.00 4.04
N VAL A 283 -5.16 -16.88 3.29
CA VAL A 283 -5.09 -16.89 1.82
C VAL A 283 -5.69 -15.60 1.25
N PHE A 284 -6.81 -15.11 1.79
CA PHE A 284 -7.37 -13.82 1.40
C PHE A 284 -6.45 -12.66 1.73
N GLN A 285 -5.86 -12.65 2.92
CA GLN A 285 -4.93 -11.61 3.35
C GLN A 285 -3.68 -11.57 2.45
N LEU A 286 -3.13 -12.73 2.13
CA LEU A 286 -2.00 -12.86 1.20
C LEU A 286 -2.36 -12.36 -0.20
N SER A 287 -3.54 -12.76 -0.71
CA SER A 287 -4.05 -12.32 -2.02
C SER A 287 -4.24 -10.80 -2.07
N PHE A 288 -4.78 -10.19 -1.00
CA PHE A 288 -4.93 -8.75 -0.90
C PHE A 288 -3.57 -8.04 -0.97
N VAL A 289 -2.60 -8.44 -0.14
CA VAL A 289 -1.27 -7.80 -0.11
C VAL A 289 -0.55 -7.95 -1.46
N THR A 290 -0.59 -9.14 -2.07
CA THR A 290 0.05 -9.37 -3.38
C THR A 290 -0.63 -8.62 -4.51
N SER A 291 -1.90 -8.23 -4.39
CA SER A 291 -2.59 -7.42 -5.40
C SER A 291 -2.10 -5.97 -5.45
N VAL A 292 -1.58 -5.45 -4.35
CA VAL A 292 -1.06 -4.07 -4.24
C VAL A 292 0.42 -3.97 -4.64
N LEU A 293 1.18 -5.04 -4.45
CA LEU A 293 2.61 -5.07 -4.74
C LEU A 293 2.91 -5.45 -6.21
N PRO A 294 4.01 -4.95 -6.80
CA PRO A 294 4.43 -5.35 -8.13
C PRO A 294 4.89 -6.82 -8.14
N PRO A 295 4.63 -7.56 -9.22
CA PRO A 295 5.14 -8.92 -9.39
C PRO A 295 6.65 -8.89 -9.72
N SER A 296 7.48 -8.61 -8.69
CA SER A 296 8.94 -8.52 -8.85
C SER A 296 9.61 -9.80 -8.37
N SER A 297 10.49 -10.36 -9.22
CA SER A 297 11.38 -11.47 -8.86
C SER A 297 12.71 -10.98 -8.27
N LEU A 298 13.04 -9.68 -8.40
CA LEU A 298 14.30 -9.11 -7.92
C LEU A 298 14.29 -8.88 -6.41
N GLN A 299 13.15 -8.53 -5.86
CA GLN A 299 13.00 -8.24 -4.44
C GLN A 299 11.68 -8.82 -3.92
N THR A 300 11.74 -9.51 -2.78
CA THR A 300 10.57 -10.06 -2.11
C THR A 300 10.28 -9.23 -0.86
N SER A 301 9.02 -8.85 -0.67
CA SER A 301 8.58 -8.14 0.54
C SER A 301 8.65 -9.05 1.76
N ILE A 302 9.22 -8.55 2.87
CA ILE A 302 9.27 -9.25 4.16
C ILE A 302 7.85 -9.59 4.64
N LEU A 303 6.89 -8.68 4.44
CA LEU A 303 5.48 -8.90 4.80
C LEU A 303 4.87 -10.09 4.04
N VAL A 304 5.15 -10.23 2.75
CA VAL A 304 4.66 -11.38 1.94
C VAL A 304 5.24 -12.69 2.45
N VAL A 305 6.54 -12.73 2.77
CA VAL A 305 7.19 -13.91 3.35
C VAL A 305 6.57 -14.26 4.70
N TYR A 306 6.31 -13.27 5.55
CA TYR A 306 5.65 -13.47 6.83
C TYR A 306 4.24 -14.07 6.66
N LEU A 307 3.42 -13.53 5.75
CA LEU A 307 2.09 -14.06 5.46
C LEU A 307 2.14 -15.50 4.91
N LEU A 308 3.13 -15.84 4.07
CA LEU A 308 3.35 -17.21 3.60
C LEU A 308 3.68 -18.15 4.75
N VAL A 309 4.53 -17.74 5.69
CA VAL A 309 4.84 -18.54 6.89
C VAL A 309 3.58 -18.76 7.72
N LEU A 310 2.77 -17.72 7.98
CA LEU A 310 1.52 -17.85 8.73
C LEU A 310 0.50 -18.76 8.02
N CYS A 311 0.36 -18.63 6.70
CA CYS A 311 -0.48 -19.49 5.89
C CYS A 311 -0.03 -20.95 5.96
N SER A 312 1.26 -21.22 5.87
CA SER A 312 1.85 -22.57 5.99
C SER A 312 1.64 -23.14 7.39
N CYS A 313 1.82 -22.33 8.43
CA CYS A 313 1.52 -22.71 9.82
C CYS A 313 0.02 -23.07 9.97
N SER A 314 -0.88 -22.26 9.43
CA SER A 314 -2.31 -22.52 9.47
C SER A 314 -2.70 -23.82 8.75
N ALA A 315 -2.13 -24.08 7.56
CA ALA A 315 -2.32 -25.34 6.84
C ALA A 315 -1.83 -26.55 7.67
N THR A 316 -0.64 -26.41 8.29
CA THR A 316 -0.08 -27.44 9.17
C THR A 316 -0.96 -27.67 10.40
N SER A 317 -1.56 -26.62 10.99
CA SER A 317 -2.47 -26.75 12.13
C SER A 317 -3.73 -27.55 11.77
N VAL A 318 -4.26 -27.38 10.55
CA VAL A 318 -5.40 -28.17 10.06
C VAL A 318 -5.02 -29.67 9.96
N LEU A 319 -3.86 -29.98 9.39
CA LEU A 319 -3.38 -31.38 9.30
C LEU A 319 -3.17 -32.02 10.68
N LEU A 320 -2.58 -31.27 11.61
CA LEU A 320 -2.38 -31.76 13.00
C LEU A 320 -3.72 -31.92 13.72
N THR A 321 -4.71 -31.07 13.47
CA THR A 321 -6.06 -31.20 14.01
C THR A 321 -6.72 -32.50 13.53
N VAL A 322 -6.59 -32.85 12.25
CA VAL A 322 -7.07 -34.14 11.73
C VAL A 322 -6.40 -35.31 12.46
N ALA A 323 -5.07 -35.23 12.68
CA ALA A 323 -4.36 -36.27 13.43
C ALA A 323 -4.84 -36.39 14.89
N VAL A 324 -5.06 -35.26 15.57
CA VAL A 324 -5.58 -35.23 16.94
C VAL A 324 -6.99 -35.83 17.01
N LEU A 325 -7.89 -35.46 16.08
CA LEU A 325 -9.23 -36.07 16.00
C LEU A 325 -9.15 -37.57 15.77
N SER A 326 -8.27 -38.03 14.90
CA SER A 326 -8.07 -39.46 14.63
C SER A 326 -7.55 -40.22 15.88
N LEU A 327 -6.67 -39.57 16.68
CA LEU A 327 -6.22 -40.13 17.95
C LEU A 327 -7.35 -40.21 18.99
N HIS A 328 -8.15 -39.15 19.08
CA HIS A 328 -9.26 -39.09 20.05
C HIS A 328 -10.32 -40.17 19.82
N HIS A 329 -10.69 -40.43 18.56
CA HIS A 329 -11.69 -41.43 18.18
C HIS A 329 -11.12 -42.86 18.02
N ARG A 330 -9.88 -43.08 18.43
CA ARG A 330 -9.25 -44.39 18.31
C ARG A 330 -9.80 -45.34 19.35
N SER A 331 -10.14 -46.56 18.90
CA SER A 331 -10.70 -47.60 19.75
C SER A 331 -9.75 -48.00 20.90
N ASP A 332 -10.29 -48.20 22.12
CA ASP A 332 -9.54 -48.63 23.31
C ASP A 332 -8.95 -50.04 23.18
N SER A 333 -9.36 -50.82 22.16
CA SER A 333 -8.83 -52.14 21.86
C SER A 333 -7.36 -52.10 21.38
N VAL A 334 -6.85 -50.91 20.94
CA VAL A 334 -5.47 -50.75 20.49
C VAL A 334 -4.58 -50.37 21.66
N PRO A 335 -3.55 -51.18 22.00
CA PRO A 335 -2.69 -50.88 23.15
C PRO A 335 -1.91 -49.60 22.94
N LEU A 336 -1.85 -48.75 24.00
CA LEU A 336 -1.09 -47.53 24.02
C LEU A 336 0.41 -47.85 24.06
N SER A 337 1.21 -47.14 23.24
CA SER A 337 2.66 -47.30 23.34
C SER A 337 3.21 -46.79 24.68
N PRO A 338 4.20 -47.44 25.26
CA PRO A 338 4.79 -47.05 26.56
C PRO A 338 5.31 -45.58 26.54
N SER A 339 5.81 -45.12 25.40
CA SER A 339 6.32 -43.76 25.21
C SER A 339 5.20 -42.73 25.26
N ALA A 340 4.06 -42.97 24.60
CA ALA A 340 2.91 -42.07 24.64
C ALA A 340 2.31 -41.98 26.06
N ALA A 341 2.16 -43.12 26.77
CA ALA A 341 1.72 -43.12 28.15
C ALA A 341 2.69 -42.38 29.08
N GLY A 342 4.03 -42.53 28.86
CA GLY A 342 5.04 -41.81 29.60
C GLY A 342 4.98 -40.31 29.41
N PHE A 343 4.75 -39.85 28.16
CA PHE A 343 4.60 -38.46 27.82
C PHE A 343 3.38 -37.80 28.51
N VAL A 344 2.22 -38.43 28.43
CA VAL A 344 1.00 -37.94 29.09
C VAL A 344 1.18 -37.86 30.62
N ARG A 345 1.79 -38.89 31.26
CA ARG A 345 2.10 -38.85 32.69
C ARG A 345 3.07 -37.75 33.09
N LEU A 346 4.05 -37.44 32.24
CA LEU A 346 4.98 -36.34 32.48
C LEU A 346 4.22 -35.01 32.50
N LEU A 347 3.35 -34.74 31.48
CA LEU A 347 2.56 -33.52 31.43
C LEU A 347 1.57 -33.41 32.58
N HIS A 348 0.96 -34.52 32.98
CA HIS A 348 0.06 -34.58 34.14
C HIS A 348 0.84 -34.29 35.44
N SER A 349 2.06 -34.86 35.62
CA SER A 349 2.88 -34.60 36.82
C SER A 349 3.30 -33.15 36.95
N TRP A 350 3.33 -32.42 35.84
CA TRP A 350 3.59 -30.97 35.81
C TRP A 350 2.33 -30.13 36.02
N GLY A 351 1.17 -30.76 36.31
CA GLY A 351 -0.10 -30.06 36.51
C GLY A 351 -0.65 -29.37 35.27
N ARG A 352 -0.22 -29.81 34.08
CA ARG A 352 -0.56 -29.16 32.82
C ARG A 352 -1.82 -29.69 32.17
N ILE A 353 -2.21 -30.93 32.43
CA ILE A 353 -3.42 -31.59 31.91
C ILE A 353 -4.11 -32.37 33.03
N GLN A 354 -5.44 -32.47 32.97
CA GLN A 354 -6.24 -33.35 33.82
C GLN A 354 -6.54 -34.61 33.04
N LEU A 355 -6.49 -35.77 33.68
CA LEU A 355 -6.82 -37.06 33.08
C LEU A 355 -8.30 -37.35 33.25
N SER A 356 -8.92 -37.96 32.25
CA SER A 356 -10.35 -38.30 32.21
C SER A 356 -10.83 -39.23 33.36
N GLY A 357 -9.90 -39.86 34.10
CA GLY A 357 -10.18 -40.73 35.23
C GLY A 357 -10.25 -40.04 36.58
N GLU A 358 -9.91 -38.77 36.71
CA GLU A 358 -10.03 -37.99 37.95
C GLU A 358 -11.40 -37.30 37.99
N THR A 359 -12.42 -37.97 38.58
CA THR A 359 -13.64 -37.27 38.95
C THR A 359 -13.32 -36.23 40.02
N PRO A 360 -13.65 -34.94 39.83
CA PRO A 360 -13.58 -33.98 40.91
C PRO A 360 -14.43 -34.45 42.06
N GLN A 361 -13.87 -34.67 43.25
CA GLN A 361 -14.64 -34.82 44.45
C GLN A 361 -15.41 -33.51 44.67
N THR A 362 -16.64 -33.46 44.21
CA THR A 362 -17.56 -32.38 44.53
C THR A 362 -17.75 -32.30 46.05
N PRO A 363 -17.79 -31.08 46.64
CA PRO A 363 -18.01 -30.91 48.09
C PRO A 363 -19.30 -31.47 48.61
N GLU A 364 -20.21 -31.93 47.74
CA GLU A 364 -21.50 -32.55 48.13
C GLU A 364 -21.37 -33.95 48.77
N ALA A 365 -20.25 -34.66 48.60
CA ALA A 365 -20.03 -35.94 49.27
C ALA A 365 -19.74 -35.80 50.76
N LEU A 366 -19.31 -34.62 51.22
CA LEU A 366 -19.06 -34.33 52.64
C LEU A 366 -20.37 -33.95 53.39
N GLN A 367 -21.43 -33.59 52.71
CA GLN A 367 -22.68 -33.16 53.31
C GLN A 367 -23.64 -34.32 53.60
N ARG A 368 -23.47 -35.53 53.01
CA ARG A 368 -24.33 -36.69 53.26
C ARG A 368 -23.96 -37.46 54.52
N ASN A 369 -22.83 -37.24 55.17
CA ASN A 369 -22.46 -37.90 56.40
C ASN A 369 -22.84 -37.15 57.67
N PHE A 370 -23.54 -36.02 57.59
CA PHE A 370 -23.91 -35.20 58.74
C PHE A 370 -25.43 -35.15 59.06
N SER A 371 -26.29 -35.86 58.30
CA SER A 371 -27.76 -35.75 58.46
C SER A 371 -28.46 -37.04 58.90
N THR A 372 -27.79 -37.88 59.66
CA THR A 372 -28.44 -38.99 60.29
C THR A 372 -28.14 -39.00 61.80
N VAL A 373 -28.48 -37.94 62.48
CA VAL A 373 -28.77 -37.98 63.92
C VAL A 373 -29.98 -37.06 64.15
N SER A 374 -31.02 -37.71 64.69
CA SER A 374 -32.07 -37.21 65.50
C SER A 374 -33.49 -37.22 64.98
N VAL A 375 -34.22 -37.91 65.78
CA VAL A 375 -35.56 -37.74 66.39
C VAL A 375 -36.69 -38.48 65.73
N ALA A 376 -37.00 -39.60 66.45
CA ALA A 376 -38.36 -40.24 66.45
C ALA A 376 -39.33 -39.29 67.14
N PRO A 377 -40.66 -39.40 66.80
CA PRO A 377 -41.55 -40.10 67.75
C PRO A 377 -42.61 -41.01 67.11
N ASP A 378 -42.77 -42.12 67.80
CA ASP A 378 -44.02 -42.77 68.25
C ASP A 378 -45.02 -43.28 67.25
N GLY A 379 -45.37 -44.60 67.46
CA GLY A 379 -46.66 -45.11 67.17
C GLY A 379 -46.78 -46.44 66.40
N THR A 380 -46.92 -47.53 67.16
CA THR A 380 -47.67 -48.80 66.95
C THR A 380 -47.12 -49.92 66.05
N GLN A 381 -46.74 -50.98 66.78
CA GLN A 381 -47.10 -52.37 66.73
C GLN A 381 -47.24 -53.13 65.40
N GLN A 382 -46.59 -54.23 65.18
CA GLN A 382 -46.80 -55.61 65.52
C GLN A 382 -45.86 -56.57 64.79
N ASP A 383 -45.25 -57.45 65.56
CA ASP A 383 -45.04 -58.92 65.41
C ASP A 383 -44.19 -59.45 64.22
N ALA A 384 -43.21 -60.14 64.53
CA ALA A 384 -42.89 -61.46 64.93
C ALA A 384 -41.65 -62.05 64.29
N GLN A 385 -40.82 -62.55 65.19
CA GLN A 385 -40.06 -63.81 65.22
C GLN A 385 -38.89 -64.05 64.24
N GLN A 386 -37.75 -64.21 64.94
CA GLN A 386 -36.81 -65.36 64.97
C GLN A 386 -36.03 -65.69 63.66
N ASP A 387 -34.78 -65.90 63.59
CA ASP A 387 -33.89 -66.70 64.48
C ASP A 387 -32.38 -66.41 64.21
N ASN A 388 -31.62 -66.46 65.23
CA ASN A 388 -30.21 -66.85 65.44
C ASN A 388 -29.30 -67.27 64.24
N GLN A 389 -28.09 -66.82 64.15
CA GLN A 389 -26.90 -67.41 64.77
C GLN A 389 -25.61 -66.70 64.30
N LEU A 390 -24.85 -66.29 65.25
CA LEU A 390 -23.36 -66.28 65.42
C LEU A 390 -22.51 -66.95 64.35
N HIS A 391 -21.51 -66.21 63.90
CA HIS A 391 -20.05 -66.43 64.00
C HIS A 391 -19.33 -65.30 63.21
N GLY A 392 -18.54 -64.51 63.70
CA GLY A 392 -17.25 -64.61 64.31
C GLY A 392 -16.13 -64.42 63.27
N ASN A 393 -15.36 -63.37 63.48
CA ASN A 393 -13.99 -63.22 63.07
C ASN A 393 -13.56 -62.43 61.78
N GLY A 394 -12.68 -61.50 62.01
CA GLY A 394 -11.65 -61.14 61.07
C GLY A 394 -11.66 -59.70 60.60
N GLN A 395 -11.44 -58.77 61.54
CA GLN A 395 -10.87 -57.50 61.15
C GLN A 395 -9.46 -57.69 60.48
N SER A 396 -9.37 -57.65 59.20
CA SER A 396 -8.15 -57.30 58.54
C SER A 396 -8.31 -55.89 57.93
N ARG A 397 -7.81 -54.92 58.64
CA ARG A 397 -7.46 -53.60 58.13
C ARG A 397 -6.47 -53.77 56.96
N SER A 398 -6.95 -53.92 55.75
CA SER A 398 -6.11 -53.70 54.57
C SER A 398 -5.91 -52.22 54.43
N ARG A 399 -4.71 -51.76 54.72
CA ARG A 399 -4.16 -50.45 54.28
C ARG A 399 -4.37 -50.33 52.78
N PRO A 400 -4.90 -49.20 52.28
CA PRO A 400 -4.84 -48.91 50.85
C PRO A 400 -3.40 -48.47 50.53
N SER A 401 -2.52 -49.43 50.28
CA SER A 401 -1.23 -49.24 49.66
C SER A 401 -1.35 -49.59 48.19
N GLY A 402 -1.69 -48.61 47.43
CA GLY A 402 -1.70 -48.71 45.99
C GLY A 402 -1.84 -47.31 45.41
N ARG A 403 -0.70 -46.64 45.06
CA ARG A 403 -0.69 -45.64 44.06
C ARG A 403 -1.42 -46.23 42.86
N GLY A 404 -2.72 -45.83 42.67
CA GLY A 404 -3.54 -46.26 41.53
C GLY A 404 -2.71 -46.01 40.25
N ARG A 405 -2.43 -47.05 39.51
CA ARG A 405 -1.89 -46.93 38.18
C ARG A 405 -2.91 -46.12 37.38
N ILE A 406 -2.60 -44.85 37.11
CA ILE A 406 -3.39 -43.97 36.26
C ILE A 406 -3.43 -44.64 34.88
N ASN A 407 -4.57 -45.13 34.46
CA ASN A 407 -4.77 -45.69 33.12
C ASN A 407 -4.93 -44.53 32.15
N VAL A 408 -3.91 -44.32 31.32
CA VAL A 408 -3.91 -43.31 30.25
C VAL A 408 -4.71 -43.86 29.07
N THR A 409 -5.64 -43.07 28.54
CA THR A 409 -6.48 -43.39 27.38
C THR A 409 -6.04 -42.63 26.12
N TRP A 410 -6.56 -43.02 24.95
CA TRP A 410 -6.28 -42.30 23.69
C TRP A 410 -6.78 -40.85 23.70
N PRO A 411 -7.97 -40.51 24.26
CA PRO A 411 -8.38 -39.12 24.48
C PRO A 411 -7.40 -38.31 25.31
N ASP A 412 -6.76 -38.88 26.35
CA ASP A 412 -5.75 -38.17 27.15
C ASP A 412 -4.52 -37.84 26.33
N VAL A 413 -4.15 -38.72 25.38
CA VAL A 413 -3.05 -38.44 24.41
C VAL A 413 -3.44 -37.30 23.48
N ALA A 414 -4.67 -37.24 22.98
CA ALA A 414 -5.17 -36.19 22.14
C ALA A 414 -5.10 -34.80 22.82
N VAL A 415 -5.55 -34.72 24.09
CA VAL A 415 -5.49 -33.50 24.91
C VAL A 415 -4.05 -33.07 25.16
N ALA A 416 -3.15 -34.06 25.43
CA ALA A 416 -1.73 -33.77 25.60
C ALA A 416 -1.09 -33.20 24.32
N CYS A 417 -1.43 -33.73 23.15
CA CYS A 417 -0.99 -33.23 21.85
C CYS A 417 -1.50 -31.81 21.60
N ASP A 418 -2.78 -31.54 21.86
CA ASP A 418 -3.36 -30.19 21.70
C ASP A 418 -2.63 -29.17 22.58
N TYR A 419 -2.36 -29.50 23.83
CA TYR A 419 -1.62 -28.62 24.73
C TYR A 419 -0.22 -28.28 24.21
N VAL A 420 0.52 -29.27 23.72
CA VAL A 420 1.87 -29.07 23.18
C VAL A 420 1.81 -28.26 21.88
N PHE A 421 0.89 -28.60 20.96
CA PHE A 421 0.72 -27.88 19.71
C PHE A 421 0.32 -26.42 19.93
N PHE A 422 -0.59 -26.14 20.86
CA PHE A 422 -0.94 -24.77 21.24
C PHE A 422 0.30 -23.95 21.63
N ARG A 423 1.13 -24.49 22.54
CA ARG A 423 2.35 -23.82 23.01
C ARG A 423 3.39 -23.63 21.90
N LEU A 424 3.57 -24.66 21.10
CA LEU A 424 4.52 -24.64 19.96
C LEU A 424 4.10 -23.61 18.90
N PHE A 425 2.82 -23.63 18.49
CA PHE A 425 2.31 -22.69 17.50
C PHE A 425 2.33 -21.26 18.01
N LEU A 426 1.93 -21.04 19.26
CA LEU A 426 2.02 -19.71 19.87
C LEU A 426 3.45 -19.19 19.87
N PHE A 427 4.43 -20.03 20.22
CA PHE A 427 5.84 -19.69 20.19
C PHE A 427 6.31 -19.37 18.76
N ILE A 428 6.00 -20.21 17.78
CA ILE A 428 6.37 -20.00 16.37
C ILE A 428 5.79 -18.68 15.85
N ILE A 429 4.49 -18.41 16.12
CA ILE A 429 3.81 -17.18 15.70
C ILE A 429 4.46 -15.95 16.34
N CYS A 430 4.71 -15.98 17.65
CA CYS A 430 5.37 -14.87 18.35
C CYS A 430 6.77 -14.60 17.79
N MET A 431 7.58 -15.66 17.59
CA MET A 431 8.92 -15.53 17.03
C MET A 431 8.89 -15.01 15.59
N ALA A 432 8.02 -15.54 14.74
CA ALA A 432 7.87 -15.06 13.37
C ALA A 432 7.45 -13.59 13.33
N SER A 433 6.53 -13.16 14.20
CA SER A 433 6.09 -11.76 14.31
C SER A 433 7.22 -10.85 14.78
N ILE A 434 7.97 -11.24 15.84
CA ILE A 434 9.10 -10.45 16.34
C ILE A 434 10.18 -10.30 15.26
N ILE A 435 10.54 -11.38 14.57
CA ILE A 435 11.53 -11.34 13.48
C ILE A 435 11.05 -10.44 12.34
N CYS A 436 9.79 -10.59 11.92
CA CYS A 436 9.22 -9.79 10.86
C CYS A 436 9.26 -8.29 11.17
N PHE A 437 8.77 -7.89 12.36
CA PHE A 437 8.75 -6.48 12.77
C PHE A 437 10.16 -5.92 13.00
N SER A 438 11.08 -6.72 13.57
CA SER A 438 12.48 -6.29 13.71
C SER A 438 13.16 -6.05 12.36
N LEU A 439 12.90 -6.91 11.37
CA LEU A 439 13.44 -6.74 10.02
C LEU A 439 12.81 -5.59 9.23
N MET A 440 11.55 -5.21 9.52
CA MET A 440 10.89 -4.05 8.90
C MET A 440 11.30 -2.72 9.56
N ALA A 441 11.79 -2.74 10.80
CA ALA A 441 12.22 -1.55 11.54
C ALA A 441 13.71 -1.19 11.30
N LEU A 442 14.47 -2.08 10.64
CA LEU A 442 15.86 -1.86 10.20
C LEU A 442 15.91 -1.14 8.86
#